data_f16aa937f391fda2146ce9680a2906f8
#
_entry.id   f16aa937f391fda2146ce9680a2906f8
#
_cell.length_a   1.000
_cell.length_b   1.000
_cell.length_c   1.000
_cell.angle_alpha   90.00
_cell.angle_beta   90.00
_cell.angle_gamma   90.00
#
_symmetry.space_group_name_H-M   'P 1'
#
loop_
_entity.id
_entity.type
_entity.pdbx_description
1 polymer ?
#
loop_
_entity_poly.entity_id
_entity_poly.type
_entity_poly.pdbx_seq_one_letter_code
_entity_poly.pdbx_strand_id
1 'polypeptide(L)'
;MRGMFLTLLLACTDPESPLPSPVLGEPVHVVPSGGLPAQVEVQPSANNLDVVRHDGSVFFAFRTAPDHFASADTHLYVLRSDDETHWTLELPIFQGTDLREPRFLSLGDQLFLYFAVLGDDPLAFEPQGTMVTVRDAEGRWSEPEWLFDDTFIPWRARVVNGEPQMIGYTGGEDIYNADGMPEIEVRWLRSDDGLSWDAVVPGQPVVETGGGSETDYVILDDGAVVAVTRNEAGDEMGWGSKICRAEAESPGDWRCVADPRKYDSPLMFRASGRVWLIGRRNLTDDGNYDLGMRDLSFEAQSIQYELAYWQEPKRCSLWEVDPEALSVSFVLDLPSRGDTCFPSALETGEDRFSVYNYTNDPEGPDLSWVEGQHGETWILRQDLWFE
;
A
#
# COMPACT_ATOMS: atom_id res chain seq x y z
N MET A 1 26.35 -38.89 -58.45
CA MET A 1 25.70 -39.00 -57.13
C MET A 1 26.53 -38.16 -56.12
N ARG A 2 26.04 -36.95 -55.75
CA ARG A 2 26.64 -36.13 -54.71
C ARG A 2 25.72 -36.21 -53.49
N GLY A 3 26.21 -36.86 -52.43
CA GLY A 3 25.48 -36.92 -51.15
C GLY A 3 25.53 -35.59 -50.45
N MET A 4 24.37 -35.07 -50.10
CA MET A 4 24.16 -33.87 -49.28
C MET A 4 24.09 -34.31 -47.83
N PHE A 5 25.11 -33.98 -47.03
CA PHE A 5 25.11 -34.17 -45.57
C PHE A 5 24.29 -33.04 -44.95
N LEU A 6 23.18 -33.38 -44.34
CA LEU A 6 22.35 -32.47 -43.52
C LEU A 6 22.93 -32.49 -42.09
N THR A 7 23.59 -31.40 -41.69
CA THR A 7 24.05 -31.23 -40.31
C THR A 7 22.86 -30.71 -39.51
N LEU A 8 22.31 -31.53 -38.62
CA LEU A 8 21.35 -31.09 -37.59
C LEU A 8 22.10 -30.32 -36.51
N LEU A 9 21.91 -29.02 -36.42
CA LEU A 9 22.25 -28.21 -35.26
C LEU A 9 21.23 -28.51 -34.17
N LEU A 10 21.62 -29.28 -33.16
CA LEU A 10 20.92 -29.32 -31.88
C LEU A 10 21.16 -27.98 -31.17
N ALA A 11 20.15 -27.14 -31.07
CA ALA A 11 20.18 -26.05 -30.16
C ALA A 11 20.14 -26.64 -28.73
N CYS A 12 21.22 -26.52 -27.98
CA CYS A 12 21.21 -26.69 -26.54
C CYS A 12 20.37 -25.56 -26.01
N THR A 13 19.17 -25.82 -25.51
CA THR A 13 18.48 -24.92 -24.58
C THR A 13 19.26 -25.01 -23.28
N ASP A 14 19.92 -23.92 -22.89
CA ASP A 14 20.45 -23.81 -21.54
C ASP A 14 19.29 -24.12 -20.56
N PRO A 15 19.56 -24.88 -19.48
CA PRO A 15 18.56 -25.05 -18.44
C PRO A 15 18.19 -23.66 -17.93
N GLU A 16 16.92 -23.31 -18.01
CA GLU A 16 16.38 -22.09 -17.40
C GLU A 16 16.92 -22.03 -15.97
N SER A 17 17.58 -20.92 -15.65
CA SER A 17 18.00 -20.67 -14.27
C SER A 17 16.77 -20.80 -13.38
N PRO A 18 16.86 -21.47 -12.21
CA PRO A 18 15.73 -21.58 -11.33
C PRO A 18 15.19 -20.18 -11.06
N LEU A 19 13.87 -20.06 -11.12
CA LEU A 19 13.19 -18.80 -10.87
C LEU A 19 13.58 -18.30 -9.46
N PRO A 20 13.91 -17.01 -9.30
CA PRO A 20 14.30 -16.46 -8.01
C PRO A 20 13.18 -16.67 -6.99
N SER A 21 13.52 -17.22 -5.84
CA SER A 21 12.59 -17.50 -4.76
C SER A 21 12.71 -16.42 -3.67
N PRO A 22 11.60 -15.84 -3.21
CA PRO A 22 11.64 -14.90 -2.11
C PRO A 22 11.96 -15.62 -0.79
N VAL A 23 12.81 -14.99 0.00
CA VAL A 23 13.22 -15.44 1.33
C VAL A 23 12.93 -14.33 2.33
N LEU A 24 12.33 -14.70 3.48
CA LEU A 24 12.07 -13.79 4.59
C LEU A 24 13.09 -14.02 5.71
N GLY A 25 13.62 -12.93 6.27
CA GLY A 25 14.38 -12.94 7.52
C GLY A 25 13.46 -13.09 8.74
N GLU A 26 14.05 -13.14 9.92
CA GLU A 26 13.29 -13.13 11.17
C GLU A 26 12.63 -11.77 11.40
N PRO A 27 11.40 -11.71 11.90
CA PRO A 27 10.73 -10.45 12.20
C PRO A 27 11.35 -9.76 13.41
N VAL A 28 11.47 -8.44 13.34
CA VAL A 28 11.99 -7.57 14.41
C VAL A 28 10.89 -6.61 14.83
N HIS A 29 10.66 -6.50 16.15
CA HIS A 29 9.73 -5.52 16.69
C HIS A 29 10.28 -4.09 16.56
N VAL A 30 9.49 -3.22 15.94
CA VAL A 30 9.78 -1.77 15.84
C VAL A 30 8.89 -1.00 16.80
N VAL A 31 7.59 -1.31 16.84
CA VAL A 31 6.61 -0.70 17.75
C VAL A 31 5.72 -1.81 18.35
N PRO A 32 5.70 -1.93 19.70
CA PRO A 32 6.61 -1.31 20.65
C PRO A 32 8.00 -1.96 20.64
N SER A 33 9.02 -1.20 20.98
CA SER A 33 10.36 -1.75 21.19
C SER A 33 11.18 -0.92 22.20
N GLY A 34 12.24 -1.51 22.73
CA GLY A 34 13.20 -0.80 23.59
C GLY A 34 14.06 0.25 22.86
N GLY A 35 13.99 0.30 21.52
CA GLY A 35 14.69 1.29 20.69
C GLY A 35 13.90 2.58 20.46
N LEU A 36 12.64 2.65 20.92
CA LEU A 36 11.82 3.85 20.81
C LEU A 36 12.24 4.90 21.85
N PRO A 37 12.21 6.20 21.51
CA PRO A 37 12.48 7.27 22.46
C PRO A 37 11.33 7.39 23.48
N ALA A 38 11.68 7.77 24.72
CA ALA A 38 10.71 7.85 25.83
C ALA A 38 9.57 8.87 25.61
N GLN A 39 9.70 9.76 24.64
CA GLN A 39 8.68 10.75 24.27
C GLN A 39 7.58 10.19 23.40
N VAL A 40 7.75 8.98 22.85
CA VAL A 40 6.75 8.31 22.04
C VAL A 40 5.81 7.52 22.94
N GLU A 41 4.58 7.98 23.02
CA GLU A 41 3.53 7.32 23.80
C GLU A 41 2.76 6.37 22.85
N VAL A 42 3.17 5.09 22.87
CA VAL A 42 2.50 4.07 22.04
C VAL A 42 1.18 3.69 22.69
N GLN A 43 0.08 3.88 21.95
CA GLN A 43 -1.25 3.44 22.31
C GLN A 43 -1.47 1.97 21.85
N PRO A 44 -2.56 1.29 22.24
CA PRO A 44 -2.76 -0.12 21.89
C PRO A 44 -2.72 -0.41 20.39
N SER A 45 -3.26 0.48 19.55
CA SER A 45 -3.21 0.30 18.10
C SER A 45 -2.09 1.13 17.47
N ALA A 46 -1.09 0.46 16.88
CA ALA A 46 -0.04 1.07 16.07
C ALA A 46 -0.16 0.53 14.64
N ASN A 47 -0.46 1.40 13.68
CA ASN A 47 -0.74 1.04 12.28
C ASN A 47 -0.46 2.20 11.33
N ASN A 48 -0.97 2.14 10.08
CA ASN A 48 -0.83 3.17 9.04
C ASN A 48 0.58 3.80 9.06
N LEU A 49 1.49 3.18 8.36
CA LEU A 49 2.91 3.49 8.45
C LEU A 49 3.53 3.81 7.08
N ASP A 50 4.64 4.51 7.11
CA ASP A 50 5.52 4.63 5.94
C ASP A 50 6.98 4.75 6.36
N VAL A 51 7.89 4.32 5.48
CA VAL A 51 9.34 4.42 5.68
C VAL A 51 10.01 4.96 4.43
N VAL A 52 11.06 5.77 4.64
CA VAL A 52 11.87 6.29 3.55
C VAL A 52 13.31 6.46 3.98
N ARG A 53 14.24 6.35 3.03
CA ARG A 53 15.63 6.77 3.24
C ARG A 53 15.80 8.21 2.75
N HIS A 54 16.30 9.07 3.63
CA HIS A 54 16.59 10.45 3.30
C HIS A 54 17.90 10.89 3.99
N ASP A 55 18.82 11.48 3.23
CA ASP A 55 20.11 11.96 3.71
C ASP A 55 20.89 10.92 4.56
N GLY A 56 20.87 9.67 4.10
CA GLY A 56 21.59 8.55 4.74
C GLY A 56 20.89 7.92 5.94
N SER A 57 19.87 8.54 6.51
CA SER A 57 19.07 8.01 7.62
C SER A 57 17.73 7.42 7.13
N VAL A 58 17.14 6.55 7.94
CA VAL A 58 15.78 6.04 7.75
C VAL A 58 14.81 6.90 8.55
N PHE A 59 13.77 7.38 7.88
CA PHE A 59 12.62 8.04 8.51
C PHE A 59 11.43 7.08 8.50
N PHE A 60 10.75 7.02 9.62
CA PHE A 60 9.62 6.14 9.85
C PHE A 60 8.47 6.95 10.44
N ALA A 61 7.31 6.93 9.79
CA ALA A 61 6.09 7.51 10.30
C ALA A 61 5.09 6.39 10.63
N PHE A 62 4.35 6.55 11.72
CA PHE A 62 3.26 5.63 12.07
C PHE A 62 2.19 6.33 12.89
N ARG A 63 0.96 5.85 12.72
CA ARG A 63 -0.21 6.20 13.52
C ARG A 63 -0.25 5.34 14.79
N THR A 64 -0.63 5.96 15.91
CA THR A 64 -1.04 5.23 17.12
C THR A 64 -2.33 5.84 17.70
N ALA A 65 -3.24 4.99 18.15
CA ALA A 65 -4.58 5.34 18.59
C ALA A 65 -5.11 4.30 19.61
N PRO A 66 -6.24 4.55 20.29
CA PRO A 66 -6.85 3.57 21.21
C PRO A 66 -7.19 2.23 20.53
N ASP A 67 -7.63 2.27 19.27
CA ASP A 67 -7.90 1.12 18.40
C ASP A 67 -7.75 1.51 16.93
N HIS A 68 -8.18 0.65 16.00
CA HIS A 68 -8.09 0.90 14.56
C HIS A 68 -9.05 2.00 14.09
N PHE A 69 -10.17 2.21 14.79
CA PHE A 69 -11.24 3.13 14.35
C PHE A 69 -10.81 4.60 14.47
N ALA A 70 -11.62 5.49 13.87
CA ALA A 70 -11.37 6.91 13.93
C ALA A 70 -11.42 7.41 15.38
N SER A 71 -10.49 8.30 15.76
CA SER A 71 -10.37 8.79 17.13
C SER A 71 -9.72 10.17 17.17
N ALA A 72 -10.28 11.06 18.01
CA ALA A 72 -9.68 12.34 18.36
C ALA A 72 -8.34 12.19 19.10
N ASP A 73 -8.07 11.02 19.71
CA ASP A 73 -6.84 10.73 20.45
C ASP A 73 -5.73 10.14 19.57
N THR A 74 -5.87 10.23 18.26
CA THR A 74 -4.85 9.74 17.31
C THR A 74 -3.60 10.61 17.35
N HIS A 75 -2.43 9.95 17.41
CA HIS A 75 -1.11 10.56 17.22
C HIS A 75 -0.44 9.97 15.99
N LEU A 76 0.24 10.82 15.24
CA LEU A 76 1.18 10.43 14.19
C LEU A 76 2.58 10.83 14.63
N TYR A 77 3.50 9.87 14.68
CA TYR A 77 4.90 10.12 15.02
C TYR A 77 5.79 9.97 13.80
N VAL A 78 6.78 10.87 13.68
CA VAL A 78 7.91 10.72 12.76
C VAL A 78 9.16 10.44 13.59
N LEU A 79 9.81 9.34 13.26
CA LEU A 79 11.06 8.91 13.89
C LEU A 79 12.18 8.88 12.85
N ARG A 80 13.43 9.02 13.32
CA ARG A 80 14.63 8.87 12.52
C ARG A 80 15.58 7.85 13.15
N SER A 81 16.25 7.05 12.31
CA SER A 81 17.27 6.08 12.72
C SER A 81 18.38 5.97 11.68
N ASP A 82 19.59 5.69 12.14
CA ASP A 82 20.73 5.36 11.28
C ASP A 82 20.96 3.84 11.19
N ASP A 83 20.30 3.04 12.05
CA ASP A 83 20.51 1.59 12.18
C ASP A 83 19.20 0.75 12.18
N GLU A 84 18.04 1.40 12.00
CA GLU A 84 16.69 0.79 12.06
C GLU A 84 16.37 0.06 13.38
N THR A 85 17.13 0.36 14.44
CA THR A 85 17.02 -0.27 15.76
C THR A 85 16.83 0.75 16.85
N HIS A 86 17.60 1.84 16.82
CA HIS A 86 17.55 2.94 17.78
C HIS A 86 16.96 4.17 17.09
N TRP A 87 15.84 4.66 17.63
CA TRP A 87 15.05 5.72 17.03
C TRP A 87 15.14 7.01 17.82
N THR A 88 15.12 8.13 17.13
CA THR A 88 14.97 9.48 17.71
C THR A 88 13.66 10.09 17.23
N LEU A 89 12.96 10.81 18.11
CA LEU A 89 11.74 11.52 17.74
C LEU A 89 12.11 12.76 16.92
N GLU A 90 11.55 12.85 15.72
CA GLU A 90 11.70 14.00 14.81
C GLU A 90 10.49 14.93 14.91
N LEU A 91 9.28 14.37 14.85
CA LEU A 91 8.03 15.15 14.84
C LEU A 91 6.88 14.36 15.46
N PRO A 92 6.20 14.86 16.51
CA PRO A 92 4.90 14.42 16.92
C PRO A 92 3.83 15.28 16.24
N ILE A 93 2.77 14.66 15.68
CA ILE A 93 1.63 15.35 15.10
C ILE A 93 0.36 14.92 15.83
N PHE A 94 -0.40 15.91 16.32
CA PHE A 94 -1.67 15.74 16.97
C PHE A 94 -2.59 16.89 16.56
N GLN A 95 -3.75 16.55 15.97
CA GLN A 95 -4.71 17.53 15.45
C GLN A 95 -6.09 17.47 16.14
N GLY A 96 -6.26 16.54 17.10
CA GLY A 96 -7.56 16.32 17.77
C GLY A 96 -8.60 15.69 16.86
N THR A 97 -8.14 14.96 15.85
CA THR A 97 -8.94 14.17 14.89
C THR A 97 -8.14 12.98 14.43
N ASP A 98 -8.73 12.07 13.66
CA ASP A 98 -8.01 10.91 13.15
C ASP A 98 -7.08 11.30 11.98
N LEU A 99 -5.82 10.85 12.08
CA LEU A 99 -4.77 11.07 11.07
C LEU A 99 -4.32 9.71 10.54
N ARG A 100 -4.32 9.56 9.20
CA ARG A 100 -3.98 8.28 8.55
C ARG A 100 -3.08 8.48 7.35
N GLU A 101 -2.70 7.38 6.74
CA GLU A 101 -2.01 7.29 5.46
C GLU A 101 -0.77 8.20 5.38
N PRO A 102 0.16 8.14 6.36
CA PRO A 102 1.39 8.88 6.21
C PRO A 102 2.14 8.41 4.97
N ARG A 103 2.64 9.35 4.16
CA ARG A 103 3.42 9.08 2.96
C ARG A 103 4.60 10.03 2.87
N PHE A 104 5.78 9.47 2.81
CA PHE A 104 7.00 10.25 2.63
C PHE A 104 7.32 10.47 1.16
N LEU A 105 7.94 11.63 0.86
CA LEU A 105 8.62 11.88 -0.39
C LEU A 105 9.97 12.53 -0.08
N SER A 106 11.07 11.87 -0.44
CA SER A 106 12.42 12.44 -0.36
C SER A 106 12.75 13.11 -1.70
N LEU A 107 12.90 14.44 -1.70
CA LEU A 107 13.15 15.24 -2.90
C LEU A 107 14.28 16.23 -2.64
N GLY A 108 15.44 15.99 -3.25
CA GLY A 108 16.64 16.80 -3.00
C GLY A 108 17.07 16.74 -1.53
N ASP A 109 17.16 17.88 -0.91
CA ASP A 109 17.50 18.08 0.52
C ASP A 109 16.26 18.26 1.43
N GLN A 110 15.06 18.09 0.87
CA GLN A 110 13.81 18.18 1.61
C GLN A 110 13.15 16.82 1.76
N LEU A 111 12.51 16.62 2.92
CA LEU A 111 11.66 15.47 3.17
C LEU A 111 10.22 15.93 3.44
N PHE A 112 9.31 15.47 2.63
CA PHE A 112 7.88 15.73 2.75
C PHE A 112 7.20 14.58 3.47
N LEU A 113 6.25 14.90 4.33
CA LEU A 113 5.30 13.95 4.89
C LEU A 113 3.88 14.43 4.56
N TYR A 114 3.19 13.68 3.74
CA TYR A 114 1.77 13.83 3.46
C TYR A 114 0.99 12.89 4.38
N PHE A 115 -0.18 13.30 4.82
CA PHE A 115 -1.06 12.43 5.60
C PHE A 115 -2.52 12.85 5.44
N ALA A 116 -3.41 11.86 5.44
CA ALA A 116 -4.84 12.07 5.37
C ALA A 116 -5.37 12.55 6.73
N VAL A 117 -6.31 13.47 6.68
CA VAL A 117 -7.11 13.93 7.82
C VAL A 117 -8.52 13.38 7.67
N LEU A 118 -8.99 12.65 8.68
CA LEU A 118 -10.35 12.11 8.76
C LEU A 118 -11.12 12.78 9.88
N GLY A 119 -12.43 12.47 9.98
CA GLY A 119 -13.24 12.77 11.16
C GLY A 119 -12.84 11.91 12.37
N ASP A 120 -13.52 12.11 13.49
CA ASP A 120 -13.27 11.39 14.74
C ASP A 120 -14.43 10.47 15.16
N ASP A 121 -15.45 10.32 14.32
CA ASP A 121 -16.55 9.38 14.54
C ASP A 121 -16.07 7.95 14.22
N PRO A 122 -16.00 7.03 15.22
CA PRO A 122 -15.53 5.67 14.99
C PRO A 122 -16.46 4.83 14.09
N LEU A 123 -17.68 5.32 13.83
CA LEU A 123 -18.68 4.63 13.00
C LEU A 123 -18.77 5.21 11.58
N ALA A 124 -17.98 6.24 11.26
CA ALA A 124 -18.02 6.91 9.97
C ALA A 124 -16.62 6.99 9.35
N PHE A 125 -16.56 6.88 8.03
CA PHE A 125 -15.36 7.19 7.26
C PHE A 125 -15.53 8.56 6.62
N GLU A 126 -14.88 9.57 7.20
CA GLU A 126 -15.08 10.99 6.88
C GLU A 126 -13.79 11.64 6.37
N PRO A 127 -13.34 11.34 5.14
CA PRO A 127 -12.15 11.95 4.57
C PRO A 127 -12.33 13.46 4.41
N GLN A 128 -11.38 14.24 4.94
CA GLN A 128 -11.39 15.71 4.87
C GLN A 128 -10.35 16.24 3.89
N GLY A 129 -9.33 15.45 3.55
CA GLY A 129 -8.28 15.82 2.63
C GLY A 129 -6.90 15.44 3.13
N THR A 130 -5.88 16.04 2.55
CA THR A 130 -4.46 15.77 2.82
C THR A 130 -3.77 17.02 3.36
N MET A 131 -3.04 16.84 4.46
CA MET A 131 -2.05 17.82 4.93
C MET A 131 -0.63 17.42 4.53
N VAL A 132 0.26 18.39 4.53
CA VAL A 132 1.69 18.21 4.29
C VAL A 132 2.50 18.96 5.34
N THR A 133 3.61 18.37 5.77
CA THR A 133 4.69 19.02 6.51
C THR A 133 6.01 18.73 5.84
N VAL A 134 6.94 19.68 5.89
CA VAL A 134 8.21 19.63 5.17
C VAL A 134 9.37 19.78 6.13
N ARG A 135 10.33 18.86 6.06
CA ARG A 135 11.62 18.95 6.73
C ARG A 135 12.62 19.63 5.79
N ASP A 136 13.20 20.73 6.24
CA ASP A 136 14.22 21.47 5.47
C ASP A 136 15.63 20.84 5.60
N ALA A 137 16.58 21.38 4.83
CA ALA A 137 18.00 20.97 4.84
C ALA A 137 18.68 21.14 6.21
N GLU A 138 18.17 22.02 7.08
CA GLU A 138 18.65 22.22 8.44
C GLU A 138 18.01 21.26 9.45
N GLY A 139 17.11 20.40 8.97
CA GLY A 139 16.43 19.38 9.80
C GLY A 139 15.23 19.90 10.59
N ARG A 140 14.62 21.01 10.18
CA ARG A 140 13.45 21.60 10.84
C ARG A 140 12.18 21.25 10.06
N TRP A 141 11.16 20.79 10.79
CA TRP A 141 9.84 20.55 10.22
C TRP A 141 8.99 21.82 10.25
N SER A 142 8.24 22.06 9.16
CA SER A 142 7.20 23.08 9.13
C SER A 142 5.99 22.66 9.96
N GLU A 143 5.13 23.63 10.31
CA GLU A 143 3.76 23.28 10.76
C GLU A 143 3.02 22.59 9.60
N PRO A 144 2.14 21.61 9.89
CA PRO A 144 1.31 20.99 8.87
C PRO A 144 0.36 22.01 8.21
N GLU A 145 0.28 21.98 6.88
CA GLU A 145 -0.62 22.82 6.08
C GLU A 145 -1.49 21.95 5.15
N TRP A 146 -2.67 22.43 4.79
CA TRP A 146 -3.52 21.75 3.82
C TRP A 146 -2.87 21.77 2.43
N LEU A 147 -2.74 20.57 1.83
CA LEU A 147 -2.29 20.38 0.46
C LEU A 147 -3.47 20.17 -0.48
N PHE A 148 -4.40 19.30 -0.09
CA PHE A 148 -5.65 19.01 -0.79
C PHE A 148 -6.79 19.09 0.22
N ASP A 149 -7.83 19.84 -0.11
CA ASP A 149 -9.03 20.04 0.69
C ASP A 149 -10.31 19.43 0.05
N ASP A 150 -10.10 18.54 -0.94
CA ASP A 150 -11.14 17.91 -1.76
C ASP A 150 -11.31 16.40 -1.45
N THR A 151 -11.16 15.98 -0.18
CA THR A 151 -11.24 14.58 0.27
C THR A 151 -10.15 13.65 -0.28
N PHE A 152 -9.11 14.18 -0.94
CA PHE A 152 -8.02 13.37 -1.49
C PHE A 152 -7.24 12.66 -0.39
N ILE A 153 -7.04 11.35 -0.56
CA ILE A 153 -6.23 10.49 0.31
C ILE A 153 -4.99 10.03 -0.47
N PRO A 154 -3.76 10.39 -0.01
CA PRO A 154 -2.52 9.98 -0.67
C PRO A 154 -2.27 8.49 -0.38
N TRP A 155 -2.07 7.69 -1.43
CA TRP A 155 -1.79 6.27 -1.23
C TRP A 155 -0.31 5.93 -1.36
N ARG A 156 0.37 6.46 -2.36
CA ARG A 156 1.84 6.37 -2.51
C ARG A 156 2.40 7.68 -3.04
N ALA A 157 3.56 8.06 -2.51
CA ALA A 157 4.36 9.17 -3.01
C ALA A 157 5.81 8.69 -3.17
N ARG A 158 6.41 8.91 -4.34
CA ARG A 158 7.78 8.46 -4.63
C ARG A 158 8.37 9.19 -5.82
N VAL A 159 9.70 9.16 -5.94
CA VAL A 159 10.37 9.65 -7.15
C VAL A 159 10.47 8.51 -8.15
N VAL A 160 9.88 8.68 -9.32
CA VAL A 160 9.89 7.71 -10.42
C VAL A 160 10.62 8.32 -11.61
N ASN A 161 11.72 7.71 -12.04
CA ASN A 161 12.56 8.23 -13.14
C ASN A 161 13.00 9.69 -12.95
N GLY A 162 13.20 10.12 -11.70
CA GLY A 162 13.61 11.47 -11.34
C GLY A 162 12.47 12.47 -11.20
N GLU A 163 11.22 12.07 -11.39
CA GLU A 163 10.03 12.89 -11.24
C GLU A 163 9.26 12.47 -9.97
N PRO A 164 8.95 13.39 -9.05
CA PRO A 164 8.05 13.14 -7.94
C PRO A 164 6.64 12.79 -8.44
N GLN A 165 6.13 11.65 -8.00
CA GLN A 165 4.78 11.19 -8.36
C GLN A 165 4.01 10.78 -7.12
N MET A 166 2.70 11.01 -7.15
CA MET A 166 1.75 10.60 -6.13
C MET A 166 0.55 9.93 -6.79
N ILE A 167 0.12 8.81 -6.22
CA ILE A 167 -1.17 8.21 -6.53
C ILE A 167 -2.02 8.20 -5.27
N GLY A 168 -3.30 8.47 -5.44
CA GLY A 168 -4.27 8.51 -4.35
C GLY A 168 -5.69 8.55 -4.91
N TYR A 169 -6.68 8.79 -4.07
CA TYR A 169 -8.07 8.75 -4.49
C TYR A 169 -8.91 9.83 -3.80
N THR A 170 -10.02 10.21 -4.42
CA THR A 170 -11.10 11.06 -3.87
C THR A 170 -12.42 10.30 -3.93
N GLY A 171 -13.45 10.79 -3.23
CA GLY A 171 -14.74 10.10 -3.16
C GLY A 171 -14.72 8.93 -2.17
N GLY A 172 -13.78 8.91 -1.23
CA GLY A 172 -13.61 7.85 -0.25
C GLY A 172 -14.82 7.66 0.68
N GLU A 173 -15.66 8.69 0.85
CA GLU A 173 -16.93 8.62 1.57
C GLU A 173 -17.90 7.59 0.97
N ASP A 174 -17.75 7.26 -0.33
CA ASP A 174 -18.55 6.26 -1.02
C ASP A 174 -18.08 4.82 -0.80
N ILE A 175 -16.91 4.59 -0.17
CA ILE A 175 -16.36 3.24 0.02
C ILE A 175 -17.35 2.34 0.77
N TYR A 176 -17.99 2.87 1.81
CA TYR A 176 -18.96 2.14 2.64
C TYR A 176 -20.41 2.57 2.39
N ASN A 177 -20.66 3.37 1.35
CA ASN A 177 -21.99 3.80 0.97
C ASN A 177 -22.60 2.79 0.00
N ALA A 178 -23.66 2.09 0.44
CA ALA A 178 -24.35 1.10 -0.37
C ALA A 178 -25.51 1.67 -1.22
N ASP A 179 -25.78 2.97 -1.15
CA ASP A 179 -26.98 3.58 -1.76
C ASP A 179 -26.90 3.74 -3.30
N GLY A 180 -25.80 3.30 -3.93
CA GLY A 180 -25.64 3.40 -5.38
C GLY A 180 -24.27 2.92 -5.87
N MET A 181 -24.00 3.14 -7.15
CA MET A 181 -22.67 2.92 -7.69
C MET A 181 -21.73 4.02 -7.16
N PRO A 182 -20.56 3.66 -6.62
CA PRO A 182 -19.62 4.63 -6.09
C PRO A 182 -18.99 5.46 -7.22
N GLU A 183 -18.61 6.71 -6.88
CA GLU A 183 -17.91 7.64 -7.78
C GLU A 183 -16.51 7.96 -7.23
N ILE A 184 -15.73 6.91 -6.90
CA ILE A 184 -14.36 7.06 -6.43
C ILE A 184 -13.45 7.29 -7.64
N GLU A 185 -12.57 8.29 -7.55
CA GLU A 185 -11.56 8.59 -8.58
C GLU A 185 -10.17 8.26 -8.07
N VAL A 186 -9.44 7.41 -8.78
CA VAL A 186 -7.99 7.23 -8.58
C VAL A 186 -7.26 8.27 -9.41
N ARG A 187 -6.47 9.12 -8.75
CA ARG A 187 -5.70 10.19 -9.38
C ARG A 187 -4.21 9.89 -9.37
N TRP A 188 -3.56 10.09 -10.50
CA TRP A 188 -2.12 9.92 -10.66
C TRP A 188 -1.48 11.26 -10.99
N LEU A 189 -0.70 11.77 -10.05
CA LEU A 189 -0.20 13.13 -10.03
C LEU A 189 1.33 13.17 -10.07
N ARG A 190 1.90 14.28 -10.56
CA ARG A 190 3.32 14.60 -10.55
C ARG A 190 3.56 15.99 -9.99
N SER A 191 4.78 16.25 -9.55
CA SER A 191 5.19 17.53 -9.00
C SER A 191 6.64 17.83 -9.35
N ASP A 192 6.97 19.12 -9.39
CA ASP A 192 8.36 19.59 -9.47
C ASP A 192 8.91 20.00 -8.09
N ASP A 193 8.04 20.31 -7.13
CA ASP A 193 8.39 20.91 -5.84
C ASP A 193 7.85 20.17 -4.61
N GLY A 194 7.06 19.10 -4.80
CA GLY A 194 6.39 18.36 -3.74
C GLY A 194 5.16 19.07 -3.14
N LEU A 195 4.82 20.26 -3.58
CA LEU A 195 3.70 21.05 -3.05
C LEU A 195 2.65 21.38 -4.11
N SER A 196 3.08 21.53 -5.35
CA SER A 196 2.19 21.82 -6.50
C SER A 196 2.08 20.55 -7.34
N TRP A 197 0.88 20.01 -7.49
CA TRP A 197 0.64 18.73 -8.14
C TRP A 197 -0.22 18.88 -9.39
N ASP A 198 0.26 18.35 -10.50
CA ASP A 198 -0.42 18.27 -11.79
C ASP A 198 -0.63 16.80 -12.19
N ALA A 199 -1.46 16.54 -13.20
CA ALA A 199 -1.61 15.20 -13.77
C ALA A 199 -0.29 14.68 -14.38
N VAL A 200 0.07 13.40 -14.15
CA VAL A 200 1.18 12.74 -14.86
C VAL A 200 0.93 12.77 -16.35
N VAL A 201 -0.28 12.49 -16.80
CA VAL A 201 -0.71 12.67 -18.18
C VAL A 201 -1.43 14.00 -18.29
N PRO A 202 -0.88 14.99 -19.04
CA PRO A 202 -1.44 16.33 -19.09
C PRO A 202 -2.93 16.37 -19.40
N GLY A 203 -3.71 16.95 -18.48
CA GLY A 203 -5.17 17.06 -18.59
C GLY A 203 -5.96 15.80 -18.22
N GLN A 204 -5.30 14.72 -17.76
CA GLN A 204 -5.92 13.46 -17.36
C GLN A 204 -5.40 13.07 -15.96
N PRO A 205 -5.84 13.70 -14.87
CA PRO A 205 -5.42 13.31 -13.51
C PRO A 205 -6.04 11.98 -13.07
N VAL A 206 -7.22 11.64 -13.57
CA VAL A 206 -7.96 10.43 -13.19
C VAL A 206 -7.58 9.29 -14.14
N VAL A 207 -7.12 8.18 -13.57
CA VAL A 207 -6.71 6.96 -14.30
C VAL A 207 -7.68 5.82 -14.11
N GLU A 208 -8.55 5.88 -13.10
CA GLU A 208 -9.58 4.89 -12.83
C GLU A 208 -10.74 5.57 -12.10
N THR A 209 -11.98 5.11 -12.38
CA THR A 209 -13.21 5.53 -11.69
C THR A 209 -14.05 4.32 -11.33
N GLY A 210 -14.93 4.47 -10.33
CA GLY A 210 -15.83 3.42 -9.86
C GLY A 210 -15.65 3.11 -8.40
N GLY A 211 -15.47 1.84 -8.03
CA GLY A 211 -15.31 1.38 -6.65
C GLY A 211 -13.84 1.30 -6.19
N GLY A 212 -12.89 1.63 -7.07
CA GLY A 212 -11.46 1.53 -6.79
C GLY A 212 -10.93 2.67 -5.92
N SER A 213 -10.09 2.36 -4.93
CA SER A 213 -9.53 3.33 -3.97
C SER A 213 -8.01 3.17 -3.81
N GLU A 214 -7.56 2.46 -2.80
CA GLU A 214 -6.14 2.20 -2.53
C GLU A 214 -5.47 1.58 -3.74
N THR A 215 -4.51 2.29 -4.33
CA THR A 215 -3.88 1.89 -5.59
C THR A 215 -2.38 2.05 -5.51
N ASP A 216 -1.64 1.04 -5.92
CA ASP A 216 -0.21 1.15 -6.17
C ASP A 216 0.15 0.64 -7.57
N TYR A 217 1.32 1.04 -8.09
CA TYR A 217 1.75 0.75 -9.45
C TYR A 217 3.26 0.59 -9.56
N VAL A 218 3.69 -0.04 -10.64
CA VAL A 218 5.08 -0.06 -11.10
C VAL A 218 5.15 0.31 -12.57
N ILE A 219 6.30 0.85 -13.00
CA ILE A 219 6.60 1.07 -14.42
C ILE A 219 7.58 -0.02 -14.85
N LEU A 220 7.26 -0.72 -15.94
CA LEU A 220 8.07 -1.77 -16.52
C LEU A 220 9.24 -1.19 -17.34
N ASP A 221 10.16 -2.03 -17.79
CA ASP A 221 11.32 -1.60 -18.58
C ASP A 221 10.95 -1.05 -19.96
N ASP A 222 9.82 -1.48 -20.51
CA ASP A 222 9.24 -0.98 -21.74
C ASP A 222 8.43 0.32 -21.56
N GLY A 223 8.28 0.80 -20.30
CA GLY A 223 7.52 1.98 -19.95
C GLY A 223 6.04 1.74 -19.68
N ALA A 224 5.55 0.51 -19.83
CA ALA A 224 4.17 0.17 -19.49
C ALA A 224 3.94 0.29 -17.97
N VAL A 225 2.75 0.72 -17.59
CA VAL A 225 2.31 0.81 -16.18
C VAL A 225 1.53 -0.43 -15.82
N VAL A 226 1.83 -1.02 -14.66
CA VAL A 226 1.03 -2.10 -14.07
C VAL A 226 0.60 -1.66 -12.67
N ALA A 227 -0.69 -1.78 -12.37
CA ALA A 227 -1.26 -1.32 -11.11
C ALA A 227 -2.19 -2.38 -10.49
N VAL A 228 -2.30 -2.32 -9.17
CA VAL A 228 -3.31 -3.06 -8.39
C VAL A 228 -4.12 -2.06 -7.59
N THR A 229 -5.44 -2.11 -7.76
CA THR A 229 -6.41 -1.24 -7.11
C THR A 229 -7.35 -2.05 -6.23
N ARG A 230 -7.53 -1.67 -4.97
CA ARG A 230 -8.59 -2.18 -4.10
C ARG A 230 -9.95 -1.71 -4.62
N ASN A 231 -10.84 -2.62 -4.95
CA ASN A 231 -12.21 -2.34 -5.38
C ASN A 231 -13.23 -2.85 -4.33
N GLU A 232 -13.17 -2.26 -3.15
CA GLU A 232 -14.00 -2.65 -2.01
C GLU A 232 -15.45 -2.21 -2.17
N ALA A 233 -15.67 -0.98 -2.63
CA ALA A 233 -17.00 -0.42 -2.84
C ALA A 233 -17.77 -1.12 -3.97
N GLY A 234 -17.05 -1.81 -4.87
CA GLY A 234 -17.63 -2.50 -6.02
C GLY A 234 -18.04 -1.56 -7.15
N ASP A 235 -18.15 -2.08 -8.34
CA ASP A 235 -18.65 -1.37 -9.51
C ASP A 235 -19.15 -2.37 -10.59
N GLU A 236 -19.28 -1.91 -11.84
CA GLU A 236 -19.71 -2.74 -12.96
C GLU A 236 -18.80 -3.96 -13.23
N MET A 237 -17.52 -3.89 -12.81
CA MET A 237 -16.56 -5.00 -12.92
C MET A 237 -16.71 -6.03 -11.80
N GLY A 238 -17.41 -5.72 -10.71
CA GLY A 238 -17.56 -6.55 -9.52
C GLY A 238 -16.92 -5.93 -8.29
N TRP A 239 -16.48 -6.78 -7.36
CA TRP A 239 -15.81 -6.42 -6.12
C TRP A 239 -14.44 -7.10 -6.02
N GLY A 240 -13.65 -6.71 -5.02
CA GLY A 240 -12.35 -7.28 -4.76
C GLY A 240 -11.23 -6.33 -5.17
N SER A 241 -10.51 -6.68 -6.22
CA SER A 241 -9.43 -5.82 -6.73
C SER A 241 -9.44 -5.78 -8.24
N LYS A 242 -8.77 -4.77 -8.80
CA LYS A 242 -8.51 -4.67 -10.23
C LYS A 242 -7.00 -4.75 -10.48
N ILE A 243 -6.63 -5.51 -11.47
CA ILE A 243 -5.27 -5.57 -11.99
C ILE A 243 -5.28 -4.81 -13.30
N CYS A 244 -4.52 -3.73 -13.37
CA CYS A 244 -4.58 -2.80 -14.50
C CYS A 244 -3.23 -2.74 -15.23
N ARG A 245 -3.29 -2.46 -16.53
CA ARG A 245 -2.13 -2.16 -17.37
C ARG A 245 -2.44 -1.00 -18.31
N ALA A 246 -1.46 -0.13 -18.50
CA ALA A 246 -1.46 0.87 -19.55
C ALA A 246 -0.15 0.77 -20.34
N GLU A 247 -0.21 0.98 -21.65
CA GLU A 247 0.98 0.98 -22.49
C GLU A 247 1.76 2.30 -22.35
N ALA A 248 3.04 2.26 -22.64
CA ALA A 248 3.94 3.42 -22.49
C ALA A 248 3.51 4.65 -23.29
N GLU A 249 2.89 4.44 -24.47
CA GLU A 249 2.40 5.51 -25.33
C GLU A 249 1.12 6.18 -24.83
N SER A 250 0.38 5.52 -23.93
CA SER A 250 -0.86 6.03 -23.33
C SER A 250 -0.97 5.61 -21.87
N PRO A 251 -0.07 6.10 -20.99
CA PRO A 251 0.07 5.63 -19.61
C PRO A 251 -1.13 5.96 -18.72
N GLY A 252 -2.03 6.84 -19.15
CA GLY A 252 -3.28 7.15 -18.46
C GLY A 252 -4.47 6.26 -18.87
N ASP A 253 -4.34 5.45 -19.92
CA ASP A 253 -5.44 4.63 -20.46
C ASP A 253 -5.38 3.20 -19.85
N TRP A 254 -5.80 3.09 -18.61
CA TRP A 254 -5.73 1.85 -17.85
C TRP A 254 -6.77 0.84 -18.31
N ARG A 255 -6.32 -0.34 -18.73
CA ARG A 255 -7.16 -1.50 -18.99
C ARG A 255 -7.07 -2.46 -17.80
N CYS A 256 -8.19 -2.71 -17.14
CA CYS A 256 -8.25 -3.49 -15.92
C CYS A 256 -8.97 -4.83 -16.11
N VAL A 257 -8.63 -5.80 -15.28
CA VAL A 257 -9.31 -7.08 -15.09
C VAL A 257 -9.66 -7.21 -13.61
N ALA A 258 -10.89 -7.60 -13.30
CA ALA A 258 -11.30 -7.85 -11.94
C ALA A 258 -10.71 -9.16 -11.38
N ASP A 259 -10.21 -9.11 -10.16
CA ASP A 259 -9.85 -10.27 -9.35
C ASP A 259 -10.82 -10.30 -8.15
N PRO A 260 -11.51 -11.41 -7.87
CA PRO A 260 -12.49 -11.47 -6.78
C PRO A 260 -11.85 -11.36 -5.39
N ARG A 261 -10.53 -11.53 -5.26
CA ARG A 261 -9.78 -11.34 -4.02
C ARG A 261 -9.56 -9.85 -3.77
N LYS A 262 -9.49 -9.46 -2.50
CA LYS A 262 -9.24 -8.07 -2.09
C LYS A 262 -7.80 -7.92 -1.58
N TYR A 263 -6.97 -7.20 -2.33
CA TYR A 263 -5.59 -6.88 -1.97
C TYR A 263 -5.55 -5.51 -1.31
N ASP A 264 -6.05 -5.42 -0.08
CA ASP A 264 -6.01 -4.17 0.67
C ASP A 264 -4.57 -3.75 0.95
N SER A 265 -4.38 -2.46 1.02
CA SER A 265 -3.12 -1.81 1.29
C SER A 265 -2.00 -2.25 0.34
N PRO A 266 -2.24 -2.22 -0.98
CA PRO A 266 -1.28 -2.70 -1.94
C PRO A 266 0.04 -1.93 -1.87
N LEU A 267 1.15 -2.68 -1.86
CA LEU A 267 2.50 -2.20 -2.09
C LEU A 267 3.08 -2.97 -3.27
N MET A 268 3.32 -2.29 -4.37
CA MET A 268 3.92 -2.88 -5.56
C MET A 268 5.39 -2.50 -5.70
N PHE A 269 6.21 -3.47 -6.11
CA PHE A 269 7.62 -3.25 -6.37
C PHE A 269 8.13 -4.24 -7.44
N ARG A 270 9.35 -3.99 -7.92
CA ARG A 270 10.02 -4.86 -8.88
C ARG A 270 11.25 -5.48 -8.21
N ALA A 271 11.45 -6.77 -8.42
CA ALA A 271 12.64 -7.50 -8.01
C ALA A 271 12.86 -8.68 -8.94
N SER A 272 14.14 -8.99 -9.26
CA SER A 272 14.53 -10.12 -10.10
C SER A 272 13.78 -10.19 -11.44
N GLY A 273 13.54 -9.03 -12.06
CA GLY A 273 12.85 -8.90 -13.35
C GLY A 273 11.35 -9.18 -13.31
N ARG A 274 10.75 -9.28 -12.11
CA ARG A 274 9.31 -9.57 -11.90
C ARG A 274 8.61 -8.44 -11.16
N VAL A 275 7.27 -8.49 -11.17
CA VAL A 275 6.40 -7.58 -10.44
C VAL A 275 5.85 -8.30 -9.22
N TRP A 276 5.97 -7.67 -8.08
CA TRP A 276 5.55 -8.18 -6.78
C TRP A 276 4.54 -7.25 -6.14
N LEU A 277 3.65 -7.85 -5.36
CA LEU A 277 2.64 -7.18 -4.56
C LEU A 277 2.73 -7.70 -3.13
N ILE A 278 2.79 -6.80 -2.16
CA ILE A 278 2.42 -7.13 -0.78
C ILE A 278 1.05 -6.53 -0.52
N GLY A 279 0.11 -7.36 -0.07
CA GLY A 279 -1.26 -6.96 0.20
C GLY A 279 -1.97 -7.95 1.11
N ARG A 280 -3.11 -7.53 1.66
CA ARG A 280 -3.89 -8.36 2.59
C ARG A 280 -4.49 -9.56 1.88
N ARG A 281 -4.47 -10.71 2.56
CA ARG A 281 -5.07 -11.95 2.13
C ARG A 281 -6.19 -12.37 3.09
N ASN A 282 -7.37 -12.65 2.55
CA ASN A 282 -8.48 -13.25 3.26
C ASN A 282 -8.24 -14.77 3.45
N LEU A 283 -8.39 -15.30 4.66
CA LEU A 283 -8.16 -16.73 4.98
C LEU A 283 -9.41 -17.58 4.81
N THR A 284 -9.99 -17.54 3.63
CA THR A 284 -11.02 -18.48 3.18
C THR A 284 -10.43 -19.45 2.16
N ASP A 285 -11.18 -20.46 1.77
CA ASP A 285 -10.72 -21.52 0.84
C ASP A 285 -10.22 -20.92 -0.50
N ASP A 286 -10.90 -19.89 -1.02
CA ASP A 286 -10.58 -19.24 -2.27
C ASP A 286 -9.95 -17.84 -2.09
N GLY A 287 -10.03 -17.28 -0.89
CA GLY A 287 -9.53 -15.93 -0.56
C GLY A 287 -10.41 -14.79 -1.10
N ASN A 288 -11.56 -15.07 -1.65
CA ASN A 288 -12.41 -14.10 -2.33
C ASN A 288 -13.07 -13.12 -1.35
N TYR A 289 -13.22 -11.89 -1.80
CA TYR A 289 -14.09 -10.86 -1.26
C TYR A 289 -15.41 -10.84 -2.05
N ASP A 290 -15.33 -10.91 -3.37
CA ASP A 290 -16.48 -11.07 -4.25
C ASP A 290 -17.02 -12.51 -4.16
N LEU A 291 -18.14 -12.69 -3.47
CA LEU A 291 -18.74 -14.01 -3.26
C LEU A 291 -19.65 -14.46 -4.41
N GLY A 292 -19.72 -13.70 -5.51
CA GLY A 292 -20.49 -14.05 -6.71
C GLY A 292 -22.00 -14.05 -6.51
N MET A 293 -22.54 -13.39 -5.50
CA MET A 293 -23.99 -13.40 -5.18
C MET A 293 -24.81 -12.49 -6.13
N ARG A 294 -24.74 -12.74 -7.43
CA ARG A 294 -25.31 -11.87 -8.48
C ARG A 294 -26.82 -11.79 -8.49
N ASP A 295 -27.53 -12.66 -7.76
CA ASP A 295 -28.99 -12.60 -7.57
C ASP A 295 -29.42 -11.53 -6.57
N LEU A 296 -28.50 -10.99 -5.76
CA LEU A 296 -28.73 -9.91 -4.82
C LEU A 296 -28.64 -8.54 -5.49
N SER A 297 -29.32 -7.52 -4.91
CA SER A 297 -29.08 -6.13 -5.30
C SER A 297 -27.63 -5.73 -4.99
N PHE A 298 -27.14 -4.66 -5.62
CA PHE A 298 -25.79 -4.13 -5.38
C PHE A 298 -25.56 -3.85 -3.88
N GLU A 299 -26.48 -3.12 -3.26
CA GLU A 299 -26.48 -2.83 -1.82
C GLU A 299 -26.39 -4.12 -0.96
N ALA A 300 -27.21 -5.13 -1.28
CA ALA A 300 -27.22 -6.37 -0.52
C ALA A 300 -25.91 -7.18 -0.71
N GLN A 301 -25.30 -7.13 -1.91
CA GLN A 301 -24.00 -7.72 -2.15
C GLN A 301 -22.92 -7.02 -1.31
N SER A 302 -22.84 -5.68 -1.33
CA SER A 302 -21.89 -4.89 -0.56
C SER A 302 -21.95 -5.27 0.93
N ILE A 303 -23.13 -5.23 1.53
CA ILE A 303 -23.32 -5.57 2.95
C ILE A 303 -22.89 -7.03 3.24
N GLN A 304 -23.25 -7.99 2.38
CA GLN A 304 -22.90 -9.40 2.61
C GLN A 304 -21.41 -9.66 2.49
N TYR A 305 -20.74 -9.01 1.52
CA TYR A 305 -19.31 -9.19 1.30
C TYR A 305 -18.48 -8.56 2.41
N GLU A 306 -18.87 -7.36 2.86
CA GLU A 306 -18.26 -6.71 4.01
C GLU A 306 -18.40 -7.54 5.29
N LEU A 307 -19.61 -7.98 5.61
CA LEU A 307 -19.86 -8.79 6.81
C LEU A 307 -19.07 -10.11 6.79
N ALA A 308 -19.03 -10.79 5.64
CA ALA A 308 -18.25 -12.01 5.49
C ALA A 308 -16.75 -11.73 5.66
N TYR A 309 -16.26 -10.66 5.02
CA TYR A 309 -14.85 -10.28 5.09
C TYR A 309 -14.41 -9.93 6.51
N TRP A 310 -15.22 -9.20 7.27
CA TRP A 310 -14.92 -8.80 8.65
C TRP A 310 -14.83 -9.98 9.62
N GLN A 311 -15.54 -11.07 9.36
CA GLN A 311 -15.58 -12.25 10.20
C GLN A 311 -14.41 -13.21 9.98
N GLU A 312 -13.66 -13.04 8.91
CA GLU A 312 -12.57 -13.95 8.54
C GLU A 312 -11.20 -13.42 9.01
N PRO A 313 -10.26 -14.30 9.37
CA PRO A 313 -8.89 -13.94 9.68
C PRO A 313 -8.14 -13.44 8.45
N LYS A 314 -7.10 -12.64 8.67
CA LYS A 314 -6.27 -12.03 7.61
C LYS A 314 -4.79 -12.38 7.76
N ARG A 315 -4.07 -12.26 6.63
CA ARG A 315 -2.60 -12.25 6.57
C ARG A 315 -2.14 -11.08 5.71
N CYS A 316 -0.94 -10.60 5.97
CA CYS A 316 -0.18 -9.81 5.02
C CYS A 316 0.63 -10.77 4.16
N SER A 317 0.53 -10.68 2.85
CA SER A 317 1.05 -11.72 1.96
C SER A 317 1.81 -11.12 0.79
N LEU A 318 2.84 -11.85 0.34
CA LEU A 318 3.56 -11.59 -0.89
C LEU A 318 2.91 -12.37 -2.03
N TRP A 319 2.73 -11.67 -3.14
CA TRP A 319 2.13 -12.17 -4.36
C TRP A 319 2.99 -11.82 -5.56
N GLU A 320 2.98 -12.66 -6.58
CA GLU A 320 3.53 -12.33 -7.90
C GLU A 320 2.42 -11.83 -8.81
N VAL A 321 2.68 -10.73 -9.53
CA VAL A 321 1.76 -10.16 -10.52
C VAL A 321 2.28 -10.48 -11.90
N ASP A 322 1.48 -11.15 -12.73
CA ASP A 322 1.75 -11.32 -14.15
C ASP A 322 1.21 -10.09 -14.91
N PRO A 323 2.10 -9.24 -15.47
CA PRO A 323 1.69 -8.00 -16.13
C PRO A 323 1.01 -8.21 -17.47
N GLU A 324 1.19 -9.36 -18.10
CA GLU A 324 0.59 -9.67 -19.41
C GLU A 324 -0.77 -10.35 -19.23
N ALA A 325 -0.85 -11.33 -18.32
CA ALA A 325 -2.10 -12.04 -18.03
C ALA A 325 -3.03 -11.23 -17.11
N LEU A 326 -2.55 -10.15 -16.48
CA LEU A 326 -3.24 -9.36 -15.47
C LEU A 326 -3.79 -10.25 -14.35
N SER A 327 -2.94 -11.11 -13.81
CA SER A 327 -3.29 -12.08 -12.79
C SER A 327 -2.31 -12.04 -11.61
N VAL A 328 -2.79 -12.49 -10.45
CA VAL A 328 -2.02 -12.46 -9.20
C VAL A 328 -1.93 -13.86 -8.62
N SER A 329 -0.72 -14.30 -8.30
CA SER A 329 -0.41 -15.61 -7.74
C SER A 329 0.14 -15.47 -6.32
N PHE A 330 -0.44 -16.23 -5.37
CA PHE A 330 0.04 -16.30 -3.99
C PHE A 330 1.43 -16.92 -3.93
N VAL A 331 2.30 -16.35 -3.09
CA VAL A 331 3.67 -16.85 -2.90
C VAL A 331 3.89 -17.27 -1.44
N LEU A 332 3.77 -16.36 -0.49
CA LEU A 332 3.95 -16.66 0.93
C LEU A 332 3.24 -15.62 1.81
N ASP A 333 3.02 -15.97 3.08
CA ASP A 333 2.55 -15.03 4.09
C ASP A 333 3.75 -14.43 4.85
N LEU A 334 3.68 -13.13 5.11
CA LEU A 334 4.50 -12.49 6.12
C LEU A 334 3.98 -12.84 7.52
N PRO A 335 4.82 -12.85 8.57
CA PRO A 335 4.37 -12.98 9.96
C PRO A 335 3.32 -11.93 10.30
N SER A 336 2.06 -12.33 10.38
CA SER A 336 0.94 -11.41 10.57
C SER A 336 -0.34 -12.15 10.93
N ARG A 337 -1.24 -11.51 11.70
CA ARG A 337 -2.57 -12.03 12.07
C ARG A 337 -3.55 -10.89 12.33
N GLY A 338 -4.83 -11.22 12.36
CA GLY A 338 -5.94 -10.35 12.75
C GLY A 338 -6.01 -9.08 11.92
N ASP A 339 -5.92 -7.93 12.58
CA ASP A 339 -5.81 -6.65 11.89
C ASP A 339 -4.39 -6.45 11.38
N THR A 340 -4.23 -6.46 10.10
CA THR A 340 -2.93 -6.42 9.44
C THR A 340 -3.01 -5.95 8.01
N CYS A 341 -1.89 -5.65 7.51
CA CYS A 341 -1.37 -5.31 6.22
C CYS A 341 -1.54 -3.84 5.85
N PHE A 342 -0.46 -3.10 6.11
CA PHE A 342 -0.23 -1.77 5.60
C PHE A 342 1.28 -1.64 5.35
N PRO A 343 1.77 -2.31 4.31
CA PRO A 343 3.20 -2.46 4.12
C PRO A 343 3.85 -1.18 3.57
N SER A 344 5.07 -0.92 4.04
CA SER A 344 6.02 -0.03 3.38
C SER A 344 7.38 -0.72 3.33
N ALA A 345 8.20 -0.42 2.34
CA ALA A 345 9.46 -1.09 2.15
C ALA A 345 10.60 -0.13 1.74
N LEU A 346 11.78 -0.40 2.26
CA LEU A 346 13.03 0.23 1.85
C LEU A 346 13.82 -0.75 0.99
N GLU A 347 14.26 -0.32 -0.17
CA GLU A 347 15.29 -1.05 -0.91
C GLU A 347 16.64 -0.91 -0.18
N THR A 348 17.23 -2.03 0.18
CA THR A 348 18.50 -2.11 0.93
C THR A 348 19.66 -2.63 0.10
N GLY A 349 19.39 -3.09 -1.11
CA GLY A 349 20.33 -3.60 -2.10
C GLY A 349 19.61 -4.19 -3.30
N GLU A 350 20.34 -4.68 -4.27
CA GLU A 350 19.76 -5.36 -5.43
C GLU A 350 18.89 -6.53 -4.97
N ASP A 351 17.60 -6.51 -5.32
CA ASP A 351 16.60 -7.51 -4.93
C ASP A 351 16.49 -7.76 -3.42
N ARG A 352 16.77 -6.72 -2.61
CA ARG A 352 16.72 -6.78 -1.14
C ARG A 352 15.93 -5.62 -0.56
N PHE A 353 15.05 -5.92 0.38
CA PHE A 353 14.12 -4.96 0.98
C PHE A 353 14.05 -5.15 2.48
N SER A 354 13.87 -4.05 3.21
CA SER A 354 13.43 -4.03 4.60
C SER A 354 11.94 -3.67 4.59
N VAL A 355 11.08 -4.65 4.89
CA VAL A 355 9.61 -4.50 4.84
C VAL A 355 9.08 -4.23 6.24
N TYR A 356 8.34 -3.15 6.39
CA TYR A 356 7.62 -2.78 7.60
C TYR A 356 6.14 -3.07 7.43
N ASN A 357 5.52 -3.67 8.44
CA ASN A 357 4.09 -3.96 8.42
C ASN A 357 3.52 -3.98 9.84
N TYR A 358 2.24 -3.66 10.01
CA TYR A 358 1.57 -3.82 11.29
C TYR A 358 0.76 -5.13 11.36
N THR A 359 0.53 -5.61 12.58
CA THR A 359 -0.17 -6.86 12.85
C THR A 359 -0.58 -6.95 14.32
N ASN A 360 -1.64 -7.70 14.63
CA ASN A 360 -1.78 -8.24 15.99
C ASN A 360 -0.68 -9.28 16.24
N ASP A 361 -0.59 -9.85 17.44
CA ASP A 361 0.41 -10.86 17.80
C ASP A 361 0.47 -11.99 16.75
N PRO A 362 1.58 -12.12 15.97
CA PRO A 362 1.68 -13.14 14.92
C PRO A 362 1.75 -14.57 15.48
N GLU A 363 2.07 -14.74 16.77
CA GLU A 363 2.08 -16.04 17.46
C GLU A 363 0.76 -16.30 18.21
N GLY A 364 -0.13 -15.29 18.24
CA GLY A 364 -1.43 -15.35 18.91
C GLY A 364 -2.48 -16.17 18.15
N PRO A 365 -3.75 -16.10 18.55
CA PRO A 365 -4.85 -16.75 17.84
C PRO A 365 -5.14 -16.07 16.49
N ASP A 366 -5.78 -16.81 15.57
CA ASP A 366 -6.35 -16.24 14.37
C ASP A 366 -7.66 -15.50 14.72
N LEU A 367 -7.52 -14.22 15.03
CA LEU A 367 -8.66 -13.33 15.24
C LEU A 367 -9.33 -13.04 13.89
N SER A 368 -10.67 -12.89 13.92
CA SER A 368 -11.35 -12.20 12.80
C SER A 368 -10.80 -10.80 12.61
N TRP A 369 -11.00 -10.23 11.43
CA TRP A 369 -10.46 -8.89 11.19
C TRP A 369 -11.05 -7.84 12.15
N VAL A 370 -12.36 -7.90 12.42
CA VAL A 370 -13.01 -6.96 13.34
C VAL A 370 -12.54 -7.14 14.79
N GLU A 371 -12.31 -8.37 15.25
CA GLU A 371 -11.71 -8.59 16.58
C GLU A 371 -10.30 -8.04 16.65
N GLY A 372 -9.51 -8.23 15.58
CA GLY A 372 -8.17 -7.68 15.46
C GLY A 372 -8.12 -6.17 15.54
N GLN A 373 -9.10 -5.46 14.96
CA GLN A 373 -9.17 -4.00 14.95
C GLN A 373 -9.39 -3.38 16.35
N HIS A 374 -10.00 -4.12 17.27
CA HIS A 374 -10.12 -3.74 18.68
C HIS A 374 -8.94 -4.22 19.53
N GLY A 375 -8.05 -5.02 18.96
CA GLY A 375 -6.89 -5.58 19.62
C GLY A 375 -5.65 -4.68 19.58
N GLU A 376 -4.64 -5.08 20.36
CA GLU A 376 -3.32 -4.47 20.29
C GLU A 376 -2.64 -4.85 18.97
N THR A 377 -2.06 -3.86 18.29
CA THR A 377 -1.27 -4.07 17.08
C THR A 377 0.16 -3.59 17.24
N TRP A 378 1.08 -4.30 16.63
CA TRP A 378 2.51 -4.04 16.62
C TRP A 378 2.98 -3.70 15.23
N ILE A 379 4.10 -2.97 15.11
CA ILE A 379 4.78 -2.82 13.84
C ILE A 379 6.04 -3.66 13.85
N LEU A 380 6.15 -4.54 12.88
CA LEU A 380 7.29 -5.41 12.65
C LEU A 380 8.07 -4.95 11.43
N ARG A 381 9.38 -5.17 11.46
CA ARG A 381 10.25 -5.07 10.29
C ARG A 381 10.79 -6.46 9.95
N GLN A 382 10.88 -6.75 8.66
CA GLN A 382 11.39 -8.03 8.18
C GLN A 382 12.19 -7.82 6.89
N ASP A 383 13.36 -8.46 6.80
CA ASP A 383 14.12 -8.46 5.56
C ASP A 383 13.48 -9.43 4.56
N LEU A 384 13.37 -8.99 3.32
CA LEU A 384 12.90 -9.76 2.16
C LEU A 384 13.97 -9.69 1.08
N TRP A 385 14.40 -10.84 0.55
CA TRP A 385 15.31 -10.87 -0.59
C TRP A 385 14.95 -12.01 -1.55
N PHE A 386 15.49 -11.95 -2.77
CA PHE A 386 15.24 -12.92 -3.83
C PHE A 386 16.54 -13.63 -4.19
N GLU A 387 16.52 -15.01 -4.20
CA GLU A 387 17.67 -15.88 -4.50
C GLU A 387 17.47 -16.65 -5.81
#